data_5f680067da7060be1ed61736b1254b6e
#
_entry.id   5f680067da7060be1ed61736b1254b6e
#
_cell.length_a   1.000
_cell.length_b   1.000
_cell.length_c   1.000
_cell.angle_alpha   90.00
_cell.angle_beta   90.00
_cell.angle_gamma   90.00
#
_symmetry.space_group_name_H-M   'P 1'
#
loop_
_entity.id
_entity.type
_entity.pdbx_description
1 polymer ?
#
loop_
_entity_poly.entity_id
_entity_poly.type
_entity_poly.pdbx_seq_one_letter_code
_entity_poly.pdbx_strand_id
1 'polypeptide(L)'
;MRSYASVQSLARAARDPRRAWAVALELARGWWYKLIYPARGIRFSAGQRFRVSGRLIVRGPGQVKFGDNVRVGMTVTPWTHASDAMIEVGDDTYLNGTRFGCARSIRIGRGCILADASIMDTDFHSTRADRHDPAAPVRVAPVTLEDNVWVAASAGILAGTTIGENSVVGYGAVVRGTFPADVIIAGNPAKVEKPIPSSGA
;
A
#
# COMPACT_ATOMS: atom_id res chain seq x y z
N MET A 1 -7.35 8.56 -17.68
CA MET A 1 -7.88 7.17 -17.75
C MET A 1 -8.75 6.91 -16.53
N ARG A 2 -10.01 6.52 -16.71
CA ARG A 2 -10.93 6.26 -15.60
C ARG A 2 -10.50 4.97 -14.90
N SER A 3 -10.32 5.01 -13.58
CA SER A 3 -10.00 3.86 -12.72
C SER A 3 -10.81 2.62 -13.12
N TYR A 4 -10.13 1.63 -13.68
CA TYR A 4 -10.75 0.42 -14.26
C TYR A 4 -11.45 -0.48 -13.22
N ALA A 5 -11.26 -0.21 -11.93
CA ALA A 5 -11.74 -1.09 -10.87
C ALA A 5 -13.02 -0.63 -10.16
N SER A 6 -13.40 0.66 -10.20
CA SER A 6 -14.38 1.17 -9.23
C SER A 6 -15.82 1.24 -9.74
N VAL A 7 -16.06 1.77 -10.93
CA VAL A 7 -17.45 1.98 -11.42
C VAL A 7 -17.97 0.77 -12.17
N GLN A 8 -17.13 0.10 -12.95
CA GLN A 8 -17.55 -1.10 -13.70
C GLN A 8 -17.82 -2.31 -12.80
N SER A 9 -17.14 -2.43 -11.66
CA SER A 9 -17.37 -3.55 -10.73
C SER A 9 -18.72 -3.43 -10.02
N LEU A 10 -19.13 -2.22 -9.64
CA LEU A 10 -20.45 -1.98 -9.02
C LEU A 10 -21.59 -2.11 -10.03
N ALA A 11 -21.41 -1.59 -11.25
CA ALA A 11 -22.41 -1.73 -12.32
C ALA A 11 -22.57 -3.18 -12.81
N ARG A 12 -21.50 -3.97 -12.80
CA ARG A 12 -21.54 -5.41 -13.10
C ARG A 12 -22.13 -6.21 -11.93
N ALA A 13 -21.86 -5.81 -10.68
CA ALA A 13 -22.46 -6.44 -9.51
C ALA A 13 -23.98 -6.25 -9.45
N ALA A 14 -24.49 -5.11 -9.91
CA ALA A 14 -25.96 -4.86 -9.98
C ALA A 14 -26.71 -5.82 -10.91
N ARG A 15 -26.01 -6.51 -11.84
CA ARG A 15 -26.59 -7.48 -12.79
C ARG A 15 -26.42 -8.95 -12.36
N ASP A 16 -25.60 -9.22 -11.32
CA ASP A 16 -25.33 -10.54 -10.80
C ASP A 16 -25.55 -10.55 -9.27
N PRO A 17 -26.64 -11.17 -8.78
CA PRO A 17 -26.96 -11.20 -7.35
C PRO A 17 -25.84 -11.75 -6.46
N ARG A 18 -25.07 -12.74 -6.95
CA ARG A 18 -23.95 -13.33 -6.18
C ARG A 18 -22.81 -12.33 -5.99
N ARG A 19 -22.52 -11.53 -7.02
CA ARG A 19 -21.52 -10.46 -6.93
C ARG A 19 -22.00 -9.31 -6.06
N ALA A 20 -23.28 -8.96 -6.13
CA ALA A 20 -23.87 -7.94 -5.27
C ALA A 20 -23.73 -8.33 -3.77
N TRP A 21 -24.05 -9.58 -3.44
CA TRP A 21 -23.85 -10.11 -2.08
C TRP A 21 -22.37 -10.11 -1.65
N ALA A 22 -21.44 -10.51 -2.51
CA ALA A 22 -20.01 -10.47 -2.20
C ALA A 22 -19.55 -9.03 -1.88
N VAL A 23 -19.94 -8.05 -2.69
CA VAL A 23 -19.62 -6.64 -2.45
C VAL A 23 -20.26 -6.13 -1.15
N ALA A 24 -21.49 -6.49 -0.86
CA ALA A 24 -22.16 -6.13 0.39
C ALA A 24 -21.42 -6.69 1.62
N LEU A 25 -20.96 -7.93 1.56
CA LEU A 25 -20.15 -8.55 2.61
C LEU A 25 -18.77 -7.86 2.76
N GLU A 26 -18.11 -7.52 1.65
CA GLU A 26 -16.85 -6.77 1.67
C GLU A 26 -17.03 -5.39 2.36
N LEU A 27 -18.11 -4.68 2.06
CA LEU A 27 -18.45 -3.40 2.68
C LEU A 27 -18.78 -3.57 4.17
N ALA A 28 -19.58 -4.57 4.54
CA ALA A 28 -19.92 -4.86 5.94
C ALA A 28 -18.65 -5.16 6.76
N ARG A 29 -17.71 -5.94 6.19
CA ARG A 29 -16.40 -6.20 6.83
C ARG A 29 -15.57 -4.93 6.93
N GLY A 30 -15.56 -4.07 5.91
CA GLY A 30 -14.92 -2.76 5.94
C GLY A 30 -15.46 -1.89 7.07
N TRP A 31 -16.78 -1.82 7.21
CA TRP A 31 -17.44 -1.14 8.33
C TRP A 31 -17.07 -1.72 9.70
N TRP A 32 -17.03 -3.05 9.82
CA TRP A 32 -16.60 -3.71 11.04
C TRP A 32 -15.18 -3.28 11.47
N TYR A 33 -14.21 -3.24 10.55
CA TYR A 33 -12.85 -2.80 10.86
C TYR A 33 -12.81 -1.31 11.28
N LYS A 34 -13.62 -0.45 10.65
CA LYS A 34 -13.73 0.99 11.03
C LYS A 34 -14.28 1.19 12.45
N LEU A 35 -15.07 0.27 12.96
CA LEU A 35 -15.61 0.31 14.33
C LEU A 35 -14.66 -0.35 15.34
N ILE A 36 -14.19 -1.56 15.03
CA ILE A 36 -13.47 -2.36 16.03
C ILE A 36 -12.07 -1.86 16.32
N TYR A 37 -11.35 -1.30 15.34
CA TYR A 37 -10.01 -0.81 15.56
C TYR A 37 -9.98 0.42 16.47
N PRO A 38 -10.73 1.51 16.23
CA PRO A 38 -10.80 2.63 17.16
C PRO A 38 -11.30 2.23 18.56
N ALA A 39 -12.28 1.32 18.64
CA ALA A 39 -12.78 0.80 19.92
C ALA A 39 -11.69 0.06 20.73
N ARG A 40 -10.64 -0.44 20.07
CA ARG A 40 -9.46 -1.06 20.70
C ARG A 40 -8.29 -0.11 20.87
N GLY A 41 -8.48 1.19 20.67
CA GLY A 41 -7.43 2.19 20.78
C GLY A 41 -6.46 2.23 19.60
N ILE A 42 -6.73 1.50 18.50
CA ILE A 42 -5.90 1.52 17.29
C ILE A 42 -6.31 2.71 16.43
N ARG A 43 -5.36 3.57 16.09
CA ARG A 43 -5.57 4.79 15.29
C ARG A 43 -5.76 4.45 13.81
N PHE A 44 -6.90 3.88 13.47
CA PHE A 44 -7.29 3.49 12.13
C PHE A 44 -8.51 4.29 11.64
N SER A 45 -8.45 4.74 10.39
CA SER A 45 -9.60 5.33 9.68
C SER A 45 -9.62 4.91 8.22
N ALA A 46 -10.82 4.87 7.63
CA ALA A 46 -10.97 4.58 6.21
C ALA A 46 -12.21 5.30 5.63
N GLY A 47 -12.20 5.56 4.33
CA GLY A 47 -13.28 6.20 3.59
C GLY A 47 -14.59 5.40 3.59
N GLN A 48 -15.63 5.95 2.95
CA GLN A 48 -17.00 5.39 3.05
C GLN A 48 -17.11 4.01 2.37
N ARG A 49 -16.54 3.85 1.17
CA ARG A 49 -16.62 2.64 0.35
C ARG A 49 -15.44 1.69 0.58
N PHE A 50 -14.81 1.76 1.74
CA PHE A 50 -13.75 0.84 2.12
C PHE A 50 -14.24 -0.61 2.16
N ARG A 51 -13.55 -1.51 1.45
CA ARG A 51 -13.95 -2.92 1.25
C ARG A 51 -12.85 -3.89 1.65
N VAL A 52 -13.26 -4.99 2.30
CA VAL A 52 -12.32 -6.03 2.72
C VAL A 52 -12.84 -7.41 2.31
N SER A 53 -12.23 -8.02 1.29
CA SER A 53 -12.48 -9.42 0.92
C SER A 53 -11.55 -10.38 1.67
N GLY A 54 -10.32 -9.96 1.93
CA GLY A 54 -9.32 -10.70 2.67
C GLY A 54 -9.31 -10.44 4.18
N ARG A 55 -8.13 -10.14 4.72
CA ARG A 55 -7.90 -9.85 6.14
C ARG A 55 -7.07 -8.58 6.31
N LEU A 56 -7.50 -7.70 7.22
CA LEU A 56 -6.73 -6.53 7.61
C LEU A 56 -6.21 -6.71 9.03
N ILE A 57 -4.90 -6.53 9.26
CA ILE A 57 -4.27 -6.64 10.58
C ILE A 57 -3.47 -5.37 10.83
N VAL A 58 -4.09 -4.37 11.48
CA VAL A 58 -3.41 -3.12 11.87
C VAL A 58 -2.71 -3.32 13.21
N ARG A 59 -1.43 -2.90 13.29
CA ARG A 59 -0.60 -2.99 14.49
C ARG A 59 0.17 -1.70 14.73
N GLY A 60 0.57 -1.50 15.98
CA GLY A 60 1.43 -0.43 16.45
C GLY A 60 0.71 0.84 16.87
N PRO A 61 1.46 1.81 17.43
CA PRO A 61 0.91 3.00 18.09
C PRO A 61 0.61 4.16 17.13
N GLY A 62 1.10 4.12 15.89
CA GLY A 62 0.94 5.19 14.91
C GLY A 62 -0.43 5.22 14.26
N GLN A 63 -0.58 6.02 13.23
CA GLN A 63 -1.83 6.21 12.50
C GLN A 63 -1.83 5.45 11.17
N VAL A 64 -2.96 4.81 10.86
CA VAL A 64 -3.22 4.20 9.54
C VAL A 64 -4.50 4.81 8.98
N LYS A 65 -4.39 5.40 7.78
CA LYS A 65 -5.48 6.10 7.11
C LYS A 65 -5.64 5.60 5.68
N PHE A 66 -6.80 5.06 5.37
CA PHE A 66 -7.17 4.63 4.03
C PHE A 66 -8.22 5.57 3.45
N GLY A 67 -8.07 5.91 2.18
CA GLY A 67 -9.00 6.73 1.43
C GLY A 67 -10.32 6.05 1.10
N ASP A 68 -11.12 6.70 0.28
CA ASP A 68 -12.38 6.17 -0.19
C ASP A 68 -12.15 5.06 -1.22
N ASN A 69 -13.06 4.08 -1.27
CA ASN A 69 -13.02 2.95 -2.18
C ASN A 69 -11.69 2.15 -2.17
N VAL A 70 -10.90 2.23 -1.09
CA VAL A 70 -9.75 1.34 -0.92
C VAL A 70 -10.25 -0.08 -0.73
N ARG A 71 -9.61 -1.02 -1.44
CA ARG A 71 -9.96 -2.44 -1.36
C ARG A 71 -8.81 -3.28 -0.83
N VAL A 72 -9.08 -4.09 0.19
CA VAL A 72 -8.16 -5.06 0.77
C VAL A 72 -8.51 -6.44 0.27
N GLY A 73 -7.60 -7.05 -0.48
CA GLY A 73 -7.74 -8.42 -1.00
C GLY A 73 -7.29 -9.48 -0.01
N MET A 74 -6.12 -10.06 -0.20
CA MET A 74 -5.50 -11.05 0.71
C MET A 74 -5.18 -10.40 2.08
N THR A 75 -4.29 -11.00 2.86
CA THR A 75 -3.90 -10.42 4.16
C THR A 75 -3.03 -9.17 3.98
N VAL A 76 -3.49 -8.03 4.48
CA VAL A 76 -2.75 -6.76 4.49
C VAL A 76 -2.39 -6.40 5.93
N THR A 77 -1.11 -6.09 6.16
CA THR A 77 -0.58 -5.87 7.50
C THR A 77 0.12 -4.51 7.65
N PRO A 78 -0.62 -3.41 7.86
CA PRO A 78 -0.03 -2.14 8.26
C PRO A 78 0.51 -2.23 9.69
N TRP A 79 1.81 -2.02 9.86
CA TRP A 79 2.46 -2.00 11.18
C TRP A 79 3.24 -0.70 11.35
N THR A 80 2.86 0.09 12.35
CA THR A 80 3.56 1.32 12.75
C THR A 80 4.44 1.04 13.97
N HIS A 81 5.65 1.61 14.00
CA HIS A 81 6.65 1.35 15.05
C HIS A 81 6.87 2.55 15.97
N ALA A 82 6.31 3.72 15.62
CA ALA A 82 6.35 4.93 16.43
C ALA A 82 4.97 5.57 16.53
N SER A 83 4.71 6.34 17.58
CA SER A 83 3.41 6.96 17.83
C SER A 83 3.06 8.08 16.84
N ASP A 84 4.07 8.71 16.24
CA ASP A 84 3.96 9.72 15.19
C ASP A 84 4.06 9.14 13.78
N ALA A 85 4.32 7.83 13.66
CA ALA A 85 4.36 7.15 12.37
C ALA A 85 2.99 7.16 11.68
N MET A 86 3.00 7.34 10.35
CA MET A 86 1.78 7.42 9.56
C MET A 86 1.85 6.59 8.28
N ILE A 87 0.83 5.77 8.06
CA ILE A 87 0.59 5.09 6.79
C ILE A 87 -0.66 5.69 6.17
N GLU A 88 -0.52 6.33 5.01
CA GLU A 88 -1.64 6.85 4.21
C GLU A 88 -1.76 6.10 2.89
N VAL A 89 -2.99 5.72 2.54
CA VAL A 89 -3.32 5.09 1.25
C VAL A 89 -4.44 5.90 0.61
N GLY A 90 -4.20 6.39 -0.58
CA GLY A 90 -5.13 7.21 -1.36
C GLY A 90 -6.32 6.42 -1.88
N ASP A 91 -7.31 7.17 -2.38
CA ASP A 91 -8.56 6.65 -2.91
C ASP A 91 -8.36 5.63 -4.03
N ASP A 92 -9.35 4.77 -4.26
CA ASP A 92 -9.40 3.81 -5.36
C ASP A 92 -8.23 2.81 -5.42
N THR A 93 -7.43 2.70 -4.36
CA THR A 93 -6.24 1.83 -4.30
C THR A 93 -6.62 0.40 -3.92
N TYR A 94 -5.97 -0.57 -4.57
CA TYR A 94 -6.11 -1.99 -4.30
C TYR A 94 -4.87 -2.56 -3.60
N LEU A 95 -5.05 -3.07 -2.40
CA LEU A 95 -4.03 -3.73 -1.60
C LEU A 95 -4.30 -5.23 -1.56
N ASN A 96 -3.37 -6.04 -2.05
CA ASN A 96 -3.50 -7.49 -2.11
C ASN A 96 -2.26 -8.18 -1.52
N GLY A 97 -2.32 -8.61 -0.26
CA GLY A 97 -1.20 -9.27 0.41
C GLY A 97 -0.08 -8.33 0.88
N THR A 98 -0.28 -7.02 0.83
CA THR A 98 0.77 -6.03 1.09
C THR A 98 1.13 -5.93 2.57
N ARG A 99 2.43 -5.87 2.87
CA ARG A 99 2.99 -5.65 4.19
C ARG A 99 3.59 -4.25 4.28
N PHE A 100 3.28 -3.54 5.36
CA PHE A 100 3.86 -2.23 5.65
C PHE A 100 4.59 -2.27 6.98
N GLY A 101 5.81 -1.73 7.01
CA GLY A 101 6.56 -1.46 8.23
C GLY A 101 6.95 0.01 8.26
N CYS A 102 6.33 0.77 9.15
CA CYS A 102 6.40 2.22 9.16
C CYS A 102 6.92 2.74 10.50
N ALA A 103 8.06 3.39 10.48
CA ALA A 103 8.62 4.11 11.64
C ALA A 103 8.41 5.63 11.55
N ARG A 104 8.15 6.18 10.35
CA ARG A 104 7.94 7.60 10.13
C ARG A 104 6.76 7.88 9.19
N SER A 105 6.89 7.56 7.90
CA SER A 105 5.84 7.87 6.92
C SER A 105 5.91 6.98 5.68
N ILE A 106 4.77 6.34 5.37
CA ILE A 106 4.54 5.68 4.10
C ILE A 106 3.29 6.30 3.48
N ARG A 107 3.45 6.88 2.28
CA ARG A 107 2.36 7.44 1.51
C ARG A 107 2.19 6.70 0.19
N ILE A 108 0.98 6.22 -0.05
CA ILE A 108 0.55 5.59 -1.29
C ILE A 108 -0.50 6.49 -1.92
N GLY A 109 -0.30 6.87 -3.17
CA GLY A 109 -1.21 7.69 -3.97
C GLY A 109 -2.55 7.02 -4.28
N ARG A 110 -3.33 7.65 -5.12
CA ARG A 110 -4.65 7.17 -5.57
C ARG A 110 -4.52 6.18 -6.72
N GLY A 111 -5.48 5.26 -6.83
CA GLY A 111 -5.56 4.33 -7.96
C GLY A 111 -4.40 3.34 -8.05
N CYS A 112 -3.61 3.18 -6.99
CA CYS A 112 -2.49 2.25 -6.97
C CYS A 112 -2.94 0.78 -6.88
N ILE A 113 -2.09 -0.12 -7.37
CA ILE A 113 -2.27 -1.56 -7.24
C ILE A 113 -1.01 -2.14 -6.59
N LEU A 114 -1.15 -2.71 -5.39
CA LEU A 114 -0.06 -3.34 -4.67
C LEU A 114 -0.36 -4.82 -4.44
N ALA A 115 0.45 -5.70 -5.05
CA ALA A 115 0.25 -7.14 -4.97
C ALA A 115 1.41 -7.77 -4.19
N ASP A 116 1.11 -8.41 -3.05
CA ASP A 116 2.07 -9.18 -2.22
C ASP A 116 3.44 -8.51 -2.06
N ALA A 117 3.44 -7.20 -1.88
CA ALA A 117 4.63 -6.38 -1.78
C ALA A 117 4.98 -6.07 -0.31
N SER A 118 6.25 -5.79 -0.04
CA SER A 118 6.73 -5.30 1.24
C SER A 118 7.19 -3.85 1.12
N ILE A 119 6.59 -2.94 1.90
CA ILE A 119 6.89 -1.51 1.87
C ILE A 119 7.36 -1.08 3.25
N MET A 120 8.62 -0.63 3.32
CA MET A 120 9.32 -0.36 4.56
C MET A 120 10.00 1.01 4.51
N ASP A 121 9.70 1.90 5.45
CA ASP A 121 10.40 3.17 5.61
C ASP A 121 11.56 3.11 6.59
N THR A 122 11.87 1.92 7.09
CA THR A 122 12.93 1.65 8.06
C THR A 122 13.62 0.32 7.76
N ASP A 123 14.91 0.25 8.10
CA ASP A 123 15.67 -1.01 8.03
C ASP A 123 15.45 -1.88 9.30
N PHE A 124 14.64 -1.41 10.29
CA PHE A 124 14.31 -2.03 11.59
C PHE A 124 15.50 -2.30 12.51
N HIS A 125 16.65 -2.63 11.98
CA HIS A 125 17.88 -2.90 12.71
C HIS A 125 19.03 -2.10 12.10
N SER A 126 20.03 -1.76 12.92
CA SER A 126 21.25 -1.18 12.42
C SER A 126 21.98 -2.15 11.49
N THR A 127 22.50 -1.63 10.38
CA THR A 127 23.38 -2.40 9.47
C THR A 127 24.82 -2.49 9.96
N ARG A 128 25.16 -1.86 11.10
CA ARG A 128 26.49 -1.90 11.71
C ARG A 128 26.75 -3.23 12.42
N ALA A 129 27.99 -3.53 12.70
CA ALA A 129 28.39 -4.74 13.43
C ALA A 129 27.85 -4.75 14.88
N ASP A 130 27.71 -3.58 15.49
CA ASP A 130 27.17 -3.34 16.83
C ASP A 130 25.62 -3.27 16.86
N ARG A 131 24.93 -3.91 15.93
CA ARG A 131 23.47 -3.84 15.73
C ARG A 131 22.62 -4.25 16.94
N HIS A 132 23.18 -4.91 17.91
CA HIS A 132 22.51 -5.29 19.16
C HIS A 132 22.60 -4.19 20.23
N ASP A 133 23.39 -3.13 20.01
CA ASP A 133 23.40 -1.96 20.86
C ASP A 133 22.11 -1.17 20.61
N PRO A 134 21.29 -0.90 21.65
CA PRO A 134 20.06 -0.09 21.52
C PRO A 134 20.33 1.33 20.98
N ALA A 135 21.54 1.85 21.12
CA ALA A 135 21.94 3.15 20.59
C ALA A 135 22.44 3.08 19.13
N ALA A 136 22.58 1.89 18.55
CA ALA A 136 23.02 1.76 17.17
C ALA A 136 22.02 2.40 16.20
N PRO A 137 22.47 3.27 15.28
CA PRO A 137 21.58 4.03 14.42
C PRO A 137 20.84 3.11 13.44
N VAL A 138 19.52 3.27 13.34
CA VAL A 138 18.66 2.60 12.36
C VAL A 138 18.26 3.61 11.30
N ARG A 139 18.37 3.24 10.03
CA ARG A 139 17.93 4.08 8.93
C ARG A 139 16.41 4.16 8.92
N VAL A 140 15.89 5.39 8.91
CA VAL A 140 14.47 5.70 8.71
C VAL A 140 14.37 6.82 7.68
N ALA A 141 13.61 6.58 6.60
CA ALA A 141 13.38 7.58 5.56
C ALA A 141 12.03 7.34 4.88
N PRO A 142 11.21 8.39 4.70
CA PRO A 142 9.86 8.25 4.13
C PRO A 142 9.83 7.49 2.81
N VAL A 143 8.72 6.80 2.57
CA VAL A 143 8.41 6.16 1.28
C VAL A 143 7.19 6.83 0.68
N THR A 144 7.28 7.19 -0.60
CA THR A 144 6.19 7.78 -1.38
C THR A 144 6.01 7.02 -2.69
N LEU A 145 4.79 6.56 -2.93
CA LEU A 145 4.33 6.10 -4.24
C LEU A 145 3.28 7.12 -4.70
N GLU A 146 3.48 7.72 -5.86
CA GLU A 146 2.53 8.68 -6.42
C GLU A 146 1.29 7.98 -7.00
N ASP A 147 0.41 8.71 -7.67
CA ASP A 147 -0.85 8.18 -8.18
C ASP A 147 -0.62 7.10 -9.26
N ASN A 148 -1.52 6.11 -9.33
CA ASN A 148 -1.56 5.08 -10.37
C ASN A 148 -0.28 4.21 -10.47
N VAL A 149 0.44 4.03 -9.37
CA VAL A 149 1.61 3.14 -9.33
C VAL A 149 1.15 1.68 -9.17
N TRP A 150 1.69 0.79 -10.00
CA TRP A 150 1.52 -0.65 -9.85
C TRP A 150 2.78 -1.30 -9.29
N VAL A 151 2.67 -1.95 -8.14
CA VAL A 151 3.74 -2.75 -7.53
C VAL A 151 3.35 -4.22 -7.67
N ALA A 152 4.13 -4.96 -8.46
CA ALA A 152 3.93 -6.38 -8.67
C ALA A 152 4.39 -7.21 -7.45
N ALA A 153 4.03 -8.49 -7.45
CA ALA A 153 4.24 -9.37 -6.31
C ALA A 153 5.74 -9.54 -5.97
N SER A 154 5.99 -9.82 -4.70
CA SER A 154 7.33 -10.05 -4.12
C SER A 154 8.30 -8.86 -4.24
N ALA A 155 7.83 -7.69 -4.66
CA ALA A 155 8.67 -6.50 -4.68
C ALA A 155 8.89 -5.94 -3.27
N GLY A 156 10.11 -5.45 -3.02
CA GLY A 156 10.51 -4.76 -1.80
C GLY A 156 10.74 -3.27 -2.07
N ILE A 157 9.93 -2.40 -1.47
CA ILE A 157 10.11 -0.94 -1.52
C ILE A 157 10.76 -0.51 -0.20
N LEU A 158 11.98 0.01 -0.29
CA LEU A 158 12.83 0.25 0.86
C LEU A 158 12.84 1.73 1.28
N ALA A 159 13.33 1.99 2.49
CA ALA A 159 13.42 3.32 3.09
C ALA A 159 14.05 4.36 2.17
N GLY A 160 13.38 5.52 2.02
CA GLY A 160 13.80 6.64 1.18
C GLY A 160 13.43 6.49 -0.30
N THR A 161 12.47 5.63 -0.64
CA THR A 161 12.01 5.46 -2.02
C THR A 161 10.89 6.44 -2.36
N THR A 162 11.02 7.07 -3.54
CA THR A 162 9.94 7.81 -4.20
C THR A 162 9.73 7.25 -5.59
N ILE A 163 8.50 6.91 -5.95
CA ILE A 163 8.14 6.41 -7.28
C ILE A 163 7.10 7.36 -7.88
N GLY A 164 7.43 7.93 -9.04
CA GLY A 164 6.56 8.84 -9.78
C GLY A 164 5.31 8.15 -10.34
N GLU A 165 4.31 8.94 -10.63
CA GLU A 165 2.99 8.51 -11.11
C GLU A 165 3.06 7.56 -12.32
N ASN A 166 2.02 6.74 -12.48
CA ASN A 166 1.84 5.78 -13.58
C ASN A 166 2.92 4.71 -13.71
N SER A 167 3.91 4.67 -12.80
CA SER A 167 5.04 3.74 -12.91
C SER A 167 4.67 2.33 -12.49
N VAL A 168 5.41 1.36 -13.01
CA VAL A 168 5.26 -0.08 -12.69
C VAL A 168 6.53 -0.60 -12.08
N VAL A 169 6.39 -1.24 -10.92
CA VAL A 169 7.46 -2.01 -10.28
C VAL A 169 7.28 -3.48 -10.61
N GLY A 170 8.28 -4.06 -11.27
CA GLY A 170 8.29 -5.45 -11.70
C GLY A 170 8.34 -6.45 -10.54
N TYR A 171 7.98 -7.70 -10.85
CA TYR A 171 8.00 -8.81 -9.89
C TYR A 171 9.39 -8.99 -9.25
N GLY A 172 9.43 -9.14 -7.93
CA GLY A 172 10.67 -9.39 -7.17
C GLY A 172 11.68 -8.24 -7.16
N ALA A 173 11.33 -7.06 -7.65
CA ALA A 173 12.23 -5.92 -7.66
C ALA A 173 12.56 -5.43 -6.24
N VAL A 174 13.81 -5.03 -6.00
CA VAL A 174 14.25 -4.39 -4.74
C VAL A 174 14.56 -2.92 -5.02
N VAL A 175 13.63 -2.06 -4.60
CA VAL A 175 13.57 -0.66 -5.02
C VAL A 175 14.05 0.27 -3.90
N ARG A 176 15.03 1.13 -4.21
CA ARG A 176 15.52 2.19 -3.32
C ARG A 176 15.94 3.39 -4.15
N GLY A 177 15.50 4.58 -3.77
CA GLY A 177 15.84 5.85 -4.42
C GLY A 177 14.63 6.50 -5.09
N THR A 178 14.91 7.48 -5.97
CA THR A 178 13.87 8.25 -6.65
C THR A 178 13.77 7.83 -8.12
N PHE A 179 12.56 7.52 -8.54
CA PHE A 179 12.24 7.09 -9.90
C PHE A 179 11.22 8.05 -10.50
N PRO A 180 11.40 8.46 -11.77
CA PRO A 180 10.48 9.38 -12.43
C PRO A 180 9.11 8.72 -12.68
N ALA A 181 8.16 9.53 -13.15
CA ALA A 181 6.87 9.05 -13.63
C ALA A 181 7.00 8.25 -14.94
N ASP A 182 5.96 7.48 -15.25
CA ASP A 182 5.79 6.79 -16.55
C ASP A 182 6.93 5.81 -16.89
N VAL A 183 7.47 5.08 -15.91
CA VAL A 183 8.56 4.13 -16.14
C VAL A 183 8.24 2.73 -15.60
N ILE A 184 8.90 1.72 -16.20
CA ILE A 184 8.99 0.37 -15.65
C ILE A 184 10.30 0.27 -14.86
N ILE A 185 10.19 -0.17 -13.60
CA ILE A 185 11.28 -0.31 -12.64
C ILE A 185 11.43 -1.80 -12.35
N ALA A 186 12.62 -2.37 -12.57
CA ALA A 186 12.82 -3.80 -12.35
C ALA A 186 14.24 -4.12 -11.84
N GLY A 187 14.42 -5.32 -11.30
CA GLY A 187 15.71 -5.86 -10.88
C GLY A 187 16.01 -5.74 -9.39
N ASN A 188 17.16 -6.28 -8.99
CA ASN A 188 17.74 -6.21 -7.65
C ASN A 188 19.25 -5.97 -7.73
N PRO A 189 19.75 -4.73 -7.46
CA PRO A 189 18.96 -3.52 -7.17
C PRO A 189 18.15 -3.05 -8.39
N ALA A 190 16.98 -2.48 -8.14
CA ALA A 190 16.07 -2.03 -9.20
C ALA A 190 16.59 -0.78 -9.91
N LYS A 191 16.33 -0.74 -11.23
CA LYS A 191 16.65 0.38 -12.12
C LYS A 191 15.45 0.66 -13.02
N VAL A 192 15.45 1.83 -13.67
CA VAL A 192 14.53 2.10 -14.77
C VAL A 192 14.89 1.17 -15.94
N GLU A 193 13.95 0.33 -16.31
CA GLU A 193 14.10 -0.61 -17.43
C GLU A 193 13.77 0.07 -18.76
N LYS A 194 12.61 0.75 -18.79
CA LYS A 194 12.13 1.48 -19.96
C LYS A 194 10.98 2.43 -19.59
N PRO A 195 10.70 3.44 -20.42
CA PRO A 195 9.49 4.24 -20.28
C PRO A 195 8.23 3.40 -20.59
N ILE A 196 7.10 3.79 -20.00
CA ILE A 196 5.78 3.25 -20.32
C ILE A 196 5.29 3.97 -21.58
N PRO A 197 4.86 3.26 -22.64
CA PRO A 197 4.30 3.90 -23.82
C PRO A 197 3.07 4.73 -23.44
N SER A 198 2.98 5.97 -23.95
CA SER A 198 1.77 6.78 -23.83
C SER A 198 0.60 6.04 -24.49
N SER A 199 -0.57 6.04 -23.83
CA SER A 199 -1.80 5.45 -24.37
C SER A 199 -2.17 6.14 -25.68
N GLY A 200 -1.83 5.53 -26.82
CA GLY A 200 -2.10 6.08 -28.14
C GLY A 200 -1.07 5.76 -29.22
N ALA A 201 -0.06 4.93 -28.91
CA ALA A 201 0.85 4.40 -29.93
C ALA A 201 0.42 2.99 -30.35
#